data_96dca50c3e1acbd3f19c8d187231937b
#
_entry.id   96dca50c3e1acbd3f19c8d187231937b
#
_cell.length_a   1.000
_cell.length_b   1.000
_cell.length_c   1.000
_cell.angle_alpha   90.00
_cell.angle_beta   90.00
_cell.angle_gamma   90.00
#
_symmetry.space_group_name_H-M   'P 1'
#
loop_
_entity.id
_entity.type
_entity.pdbx_description
1 polymer ?
#
loop_
_entity_poly.entity_id
_entity_poly.type
_entity_poly.pdbx_seq_one_letter_code
_entity_poly.pdbx_strand_id
1 'polypeptide(L)'
;MNKKKEIVIDKKYKIAKSSDQKIDKLQQIASISYLFLGAELKKIKEEKLYKYLGEGSPEYETFEFYIKSKNLELRKAYYLMQIHTIFIEELKFEPEELSGIHWTALRVLLPCVREENAQDLIEKAKILTRSHLEIEIKQLKSGIHSLKDLEKHEHEWERIIFYQCIICGERTKIKPEGGKFV
;
A
#
# COMPACT_ATOMS: atom_id res chain seq x y z
N MET A 1 35.13 -38.83 -17.96
CA MET A 1 34.78 -37.44 -17.48
C MET A 1 35.69 -37.12 -16.30
N ASN A 2 36.23 -35.92 -16.23
CA ASN A 2 37.36 -35.58 -15.34
C ASN A 2 36.87 -35.21 -13.97
N LYS A 3 37.18 -35.98 -12.90
CA LYS A 3 36.81 -35.72 -11.45
C LYS A 3 37.02 -34.26 -11.04
N LYS A 4 38.03 -33.57 -11.57
CA LYS A 4 38.26 -32.13 -11.30
C LYS A 4 37.14 -31.24 -11.84
N LYS A 5 36.52 -31.53 -12.98
CA LYS A 5 35.39 -30.77 -13.54
C LYS A 5 34.12 -30.96 -12.71
N GLU A 6 33.89 -32.16 -12.23
CA GLU A 6 32.73 -32.49 -11.35
C GLU A 6 32.79 -31.76 -10.02
N ILE A 7 33.95 -31.70 -9.35
CA ILE A 7 34.17 -30.98 -8.07
C ILE A 7 33.98 -29.46 -8.24
N VAL A 8 34.39 -28.89 -9.38
CA VAL A 8 34.21 -27.46 -9.68
C VAL A 8 32.74 -27.11 -9.93
N ILE A 9 31.99 -27.99 -10.59
CA ILE A 9 30.56 -27.83 -10.82
C ILE A 9 29.80 -27.88 -9.50
N ASP A 10 30.11 -28.83 -8.61
CA ASP A 10 29.46 -28.94 -7.29
C ASP A 10 29.73 -27.70 -6.40
N LYS A 11 30.95 -27.15 -6.40
CA LYS A 11 31.27 -25.91 -5.68
C LYS A 11 30.48 -24.71 -6.23
N LYS A 12 30.41 -24.56 -7.57
CA LYS A 12 29.64 -23.48 -8.19
C LYS A 12 28.15 -23.60 -7.91
N TYR A 13 27.61 -24.82 -7.92
CA TYR A 13 26.22 -25.08 -7.57
C TYR A 13 25.90 -24.68 -6.13
N LYS A 14 26.74 -25.04 -5.15
CA LYS A 14 26.57 -24.65 -3.75
C LYS A 14 26.60 -23.14 -3.56
N ILE A 15 27.51 -22.45 -4.25
CA ILE A 15 27.58 -20.98 -4.21
C ILE A 15 26.33 -20.39 -4.84
N ALA A 16 25.88 -20.87 -6.00
CA ALA A 16 24.67 -20.40 -6.68
C ALA A 16 23.45 -20.57 -5.78
N LYS A 17 23.26 -21.76 -5.19
CA LYS A 17 22.15 -22.05 -4.29
C LYS A 17 22.17 -21.14 -3.03
N SER A 18 23.34 -20.91 -2.44
CA SER A 18 23.48 -20.00 -1.31
C SER A 18 23.14 -18.56 -1.68
N SER A 19 23.56 -18.12 -2.88
CA SER A 19 23.23 -16.77 -3.37
C SER A 19 21.76 -16.62 -3.67
N ASP A 20 21.13 -17.62 -4.25
CA ASP A 20 19.69 -17.67 -4.52
C ASP A 20 18.87 -17.55 -3.23
N GLN A 21 19.19 -18.34 -2.20
CA GLN A 21 18.57 -18.23 -0.88
C GLN A 21 18.76 -16.85 -0.22
N LYS A 22 19.88 -16.18 -0.46
CA LYS A 22 20.10 -14.82 0.02
C LYS A 22 19.22 -13.81 -0.70
N ILE A 23 19.04 -13.98 -2.02
CA ILE A 23 18.14 -13.15 -2.81
C ILE A 23 16.72 -13.27 -2.28
N ASP A 24 16.22 -14.49 -2.03
CA ASP A 24 14.89 -14.72 -1.48
C ASP A 24 14.70 -14.00 -0.13
N LYS A 25 15.67 -14.12 0.79
CA LYS A 25 15.63 -13.45 2.08
C LYS A 25 15.63 -11.92 1.96
N LEU A 26 16.45 -11.37 1.06
CA LEU A 26 16.49 -9.93 0.84
C LEU A 26 15.19 -9.41 0.22
N GLN A 27 14.58 -10.16 -0.68
CA GLN A 27 13.28 -9.83 -1.25
C GLN A 27 12.18 -9.85 -0.17
N GLN A 28 12.19 -10.84 0.71
CA GLN A 28 11.26 -10.92 1.82
C GLN A 28 11.40 -9.70 2.75
N ILE A 29 12.62 -9.36 3.18
CA ILE A 29 12.86 -8.18 4.02
C ILE A 29 12.40 -6.90 3.31
N ALA A 30 12.72 -6.75 2.03
CA ALA A 30 12.29 -5.58 1.26
C ALA A 30 10.77 -5.48 1.17
N SER A 31 10.08 -6.62 1.04
CA SER A 31 8.62 -6.66 0.91
C SER A 31 7.87 -6.24 2.16
N ILE A 32 8.47 -6.38 3.35
CA ILE A 32 7.86 -6.00 4.64
C ILE A 32 8.46 -4.73 5.25
N SER A 33 9.49 -4.16 4.64
CA SER A 33 10.21 -2.98 5.17
C SER A 33 9.30 -1.78 5.42
N TYR A 34 8.23 -1.63 4.66
CA TYR A 34 7.25 -0.55 4.83
C TYR A 34 6.48 -0.65 6.15
N LEU A 35 6.30 -1.85 6.72
CA LEU A 35 5.65 -2.06 8.01
C LEU A 35 6.52 -1.49 9.14
N PHE A 36 7.82 -1.82 9.11
CA PHE A 36 8.78 -1.30 10.07
C PHE A 36 8.96 0.22 9.94
N LEU A 37 8.97 0.72 8.70
CA LEU A 37 8.98 2.16 8.46
C LEU A 37 7.73 2.83 9.06
N GLY A 38 6.57 2.22 8.93
CA GLY A 38 5.31 2.69 9.53
C GLY A 38 5.41 2.77 11.05
N ALA A 39 5.97 1.75 11.70
CA ALA A 39 6.20 1.71 13.14
C ALA A 39 7.10 2.86 13.62
N GLU A 40 8.27 3.02 12.98
CA GLU A 40 9.22 4.07 13.34
C GLU A 40 8.65 5.49 13.11
N LEU A 41 7.93 5.70 12.00
CA LEU A 41 7.26 6.97 11.74
C LEU A 41 6.20 7.29 12.80
N LYS A 42 5.43 6.29 13.22
CA LYS A 42 4.43 6.42 14.28
C LYS A 42 5.10 6.83 15.59
N LYS A 43 6.12 6.10 16.01
CA LYS A 43 6.89 6.40 17.22
C LYS A 43 7.46 7.81 17.21
N ILE A 44 8.15 8.19 16.13
CA ILE A 44 8.73 9.55 15.98
C ILE A 44 7.65 10.63 16.08
N LYS A 45 6.47 10.39 15.50
CA LYS A 45 5.37 11.35 15.52
C LYS A 45 4.72 11.46 16.90
N GLU A 46 4.35 10.33 17.51
CA GLU A 46 3.62 10.29 18.79
C GLU A 46 4.45 10.83 19.96
N GLU A 47 5.73 10.41 20.03
CA GLU A 47 6.67 10.87 21.04
C GLU A 47 7.33 12.21 20.69
N LYS A 48 6.99 12.81 19.52
CA LYS A 48 7.55 14.08 19.03
C LYS A 48 9.08 14.07 18.94
N LEU A 49 9.69 12.89 18.69
CA LEU A 49 11.14 12.72 18.67
C LEU A 49 11.82 13.55 17.58
N TYR A 50 11.12 13.89 16.50
CA TYR A 50 11.64 14.76 15.43
C TYR A 50 12.14 16.12 15.97
N LYS A 51 11.65 16.59 17.13
CA LYS A 51 12.11 17.85 17.76
C LYS A 51 13.50 17.75 18.36
N TYR A 52 14.02 16.54 18.59
CA TYR A 52 15.33 16.29 19.17
C TYR A 52 16.37 15.87 18.12
N LEU A 53 15.97 15.79 16.85
CA LEU A 53 16.85 15.42 15.74
C LEU A 53 17.43 16.70 15.15
N GLY A 54 18.71 16.98 15.48
CA GLY A 54 19.45 18.10 14.94
C GLY A 54 20.66 18.44 15.81
N GLU A 55 21.78 18.80 15.18
CA GLU A 55 22.97 19.26 15.90
C GLU A 55 22.76 20.73 16.31
N GLY A 56 22.23 20.94 17.53
CA GLY A 56 22.27 22.23 18.22
C GLY A 56 21.07 23.16 18.09
N SER A 57 19.97 22.73 17.46
CA SER A 57 18.70 23.48 17.45
C SER A 57 17.53 22.52 17.16
N PRO A 58 16.29 22.80 17.57
CA PRO A 58 15.16 21.99 17.14
C PRO A 58 14.96 22.16 15.64
N GLU A 59 15.62 21.29 14.85
CA GLU A 59 15.61 21.40 13.39
C GLU A 59 14.25 21.26 12.77
N TYR A 60 13.39 20.47 13.44
CA TYR A 60 12.07 20.21 12.91
C TYR A 60 11.00 20.72 13.84
N GLU A 61 10.40 21.87 13.51
CA GLU A 61 9.27 22.41 14.24
C GLU A 61 8.04 21.50 14.12
N THR A 62 7.87 20.86 12.96
CA THR A 62 6.72 20.00 12.67
C THR A 62 7.15 18.64 12.13
N PHE A 63 6.28 17.66 12.32
CA PHE A 63 6.48 16.32 11.74
C PHE A 63 6.53 16.36 10.20
N GLU A 64 5.82 17.30 9.58
CA GLU A 64 5.83 17.47 8.12
C GLU A 64 7.22 17.88 7.60
N PHE A 65 7.90 18.84 8.24
CA PHE A 65 9.27 19.20 7.89
C PHE A 65 10.23 18.04 8.05
N TYR A 66 10.08 17.25 9.11
CA TYR A 66 10.86 16.03 9.30
C TYR A 66 10.64 15.03 8.16
N ILE A 67 9.38 14.76 7.79
CA ILE A 67 9.06 13.82 6.70
C ILE A 67 9.64 14.31 5.37
N LYS A 68 9.54 15.61 5.09
CA LYS A 68 10.10 16.22 3.90
C LYS A 68 11.64 16.08 3.84
N SER A 69 12.34 16.24 4.96
CA SER A 69 13.80 16.04 5.04
C SER A 69 14.22 14.60 4.74
N LYS A 70 13.33 13.62 4.95
CA LYS A 70 13.54 12.20 4.60
C LYS A 70 13.18 11.86 3.14
N ASN A 71 12.87 12.87 2.31
CA ASN A 71 12.39 12.67 0.94
C ASN A 71 11.18 11.74 0.84
N LEU A 72 10.34 11.75 1.87
CA LEU A 72 9.12 10.95 1.96
C LEU A 72 7.89 11.84 1.77
N GLU A 73 6.94 11.38 0.97
CA GLU A 73 5.66 12.07 0.82
C GLU A 73 4.85 11.95 2.12
N LEU A 74 4.36 13.06 2.65
CA LEU A 74 3.61 13.13 3.90
C LEU A 74 2.41 12.18 3.90
N ARG A 75 1.66 12.16 2.80
CA ARG A 75 0.50 11.27 2.64
C ARG A 75 0.88 9.79 2.70
N LYS A 76 2.01 9.43 2.08
CA LYS A 76 2.54 8.06 2.14
C LYS A 76 2.93 7.71 3.58
N ALA A 77 3.62 8.61 4.30
CA ALA A 77 3.99 8.40 5.69
C ALA A 77 2.77 8.09 6.56
N TYR A 78 1.68 8.85 6.43
CA TYR A 78 0.43 8.59 7.15
C TYR A 78 -0.19 7.23 6.82
N TYR A 79 -0.20 6.83 5.54
CA TYR A 79 -0.71 5.51 5.18
C TYR A 79 0.14 4.38 5.76
N LEU A 80 1.47 4.50 5.76
CA LEU A 80 2.34 3.49 6.35
C LEU A 80 2.11 3.34 7.85
N MET A 81 1.94 4.46 8.58
CA MET A 81 1.58 4.43 9.99
C MET A 81 0.22 3.73 10.23
N GLN A 82 -0.81 4.05 9.42
CA GLN A 82 -2.13 3.42 9.52
C GLN A 82 -2.08 1.92 9.22
N ILE A 83 -1.32 1.51 8.19
CA ILE A 83 -1.13 0.11 7.85
C ILE A 83 -0.50 -0.64 9.03
N HIS A 84 0.57 -0.10 9.62
CA HIS A 84 1.18 -0.69 10.81
C HIS A 84 0.18 -0.80 11.96
N THR A 85 -0.51 0.28 12.29
CA THR A 85 -1.49 0.29 13.38
C THR A 85 -2.58 -0.76 13.18
N ILE A 86 -3.22 -0.79 12.00
CA ILE A 86 -4.36 -1.67 11.77
C ILE A 86 -3.92 -3.13 11.64
N PHE A 87 -2.94 -3.43 10.78
CA PHE A 87 -2.60 -4.82 10.51
C PHE A 87 -1.73 -5.47 11.58
N ILE A 88 -0.77 -4.72 12.17
CA ILE A 88 0.16 -5.28 13.16
C ILE A 88 -0.37 -5.10 14.59
N GLU A 89 -0.82 -3.88 14.96
CA GLU A 89 -1.18 -3.61 16.35
C GLU A 89 -2.60 -4.04 16.70
N GLU A 90 -3.59 -3.83 15.80
CA GLU A 90 -4.99 -4.15 16.05
C GLU A 90 -5.33 -5.58 15.63
N LEU A 91 -5.06 -5.93 14.37
CA LEU A 91 -5.40 -7.24 13.79
C LEU A 91 -4.37 -8.33 14.08
N LYS A 92 -3.19 -7.99 14.66
CA LYS A 92 -2.14 -8.93 15.12
C LYS A 92 -1.57 -9.84 14.04
N PHE A 93 -1.53 -9.38 12.78
CA PHE A 93 -0.81 -10.11 11.75
C PHE A 93 0.69 -10.06 12.01
N GLU A 94 1.36 -11.19 11.82
CA GLU A 94 2.82 -11.21 11.77
C GLU A 94 3.30 -10.55 10.45
N PRO A 95 4.43 -9.80 10.47
CA PRO A 95 4.95 -9.16 9.26
C PRO A 95 5.13 -10.09 8.08
N GLU A 96 5.49 -11.36 8.34
CA GLU A 96 5.71 -12.42 7.35
C GLU A 96 4.41 -12.79 6.62
N GLU A 97 3.28 -12.72 7.29
CA GLU A 97 1.96 -13.00 6.69
C GLU A 97 1.57 -11.96 5.63
N LEU A 98 2.10 -10.75 5.77
CA LEU A 98 1.91 -9.63 4.83
C LEU A 98 3.00 -9.57 3.76
N SER A 99 3.96 -10.50 3.80
CA SER A 99 5.04 -10.56 2.82
C SER A 99 4.50 -10.75 1.40
N GLY A 100 5.12 -10.06 0.44
CA GLY A 100 4.70 -10.08 -0.96
C GLY A 100 3.53 -9.14 -1.29
N ILE A 101 2.85 -8.57 -0.29
CA ILE A 101 1.79 -7.59 -0.54
C ILE A 101 2.39 -6.19 -0.57
N HIS A 102 2.17 -5.46 -1.66
CA HIS A 102 2.63 -4.08 -1.75
C HIS A 102 1.78 -3.17 -0.84
N TRP A 103 2.40 -2.19 -0.18
CA TRP A 103 1.71 -1.27 0.74
C TRP A 103 0.49 -0.56 0.13
N THR A 104 0.48 -0.34 -1.20
CA THR A 104 -0.67 0.27 -1.89
C THR A 104 -1.88 -0.64 -1.94
N ALA A 105 -1.71 -1.97 -1.94
CA ALA A 105 -2.80 -2.92 -1.84
C ALA A 105 -3.38 -2.90 -0.42
N LEU A 106 -2.53 -2.95 0.64
CA LEU A 106 -3.00 -2.82 2.02
C LEU A 106 -3.72 -1.49 2.27
N ARG A 107 -3.25 -0.40 1.67
CA ARG A 107 -3.94 0.90 1.73
C ARG A 107 -5.38 0.83 1.22
N VAL A 108 -5.63 0.05 0.17
CA VAL A 108 -7.00 -0.13 -0.38
C VAL A 108 -7.91 -0.83 0.62
N LEU A 109 -7.36 -1.72 1.47
CA LEU A 109 -8.10 -2.46 2.48
C LEU A 109 -8.45 -1.63 3.73
N LEU A 110 -7.65 -0.61 4.08
CA LEU A 110 -7.81 0.17 5.32
C LEU A 110 -9.27 0.57 5.65
N PRO A 111 -10.08 1.04 4.69
CA PRO A 111 -11.43 1.52 5.02
C PRO A 111 -12.47 0.41 5.23
N CYS A 112 -12.14 -0.86 4.98
CA CYS A 112 -13.10 -1.97 5.02
C CYS A 112 -12.62 -3.20 5.80
N VAL A 113 -11.32 -3.30 6.12
CA VAL A 113 -10.78 -4.41 6.89
C VAL A 113 -11.32 -4.38 8.31
N ARG A 114 -11.75 -5.54 8.82
CA ARG A 114 -12.22 -5.82 10.17
C ARG A 114 -11.67 -7.17 10.58
N GLU A 115 -11.72 -7.50 11.86
CA GLU A 115 -11.22 -8.78 12.39
C GLU A 115 -11.86 -9.98 11.67
N GLU A 116 -13.17 -9.92 11.42
CA GLU A 116 -13.94 -10.99 10.79
C GLU A 116 -13.62 -11.25 9.31
N ASN A 117 -13.08 -10.26 8.59
CA ASN A 117 -12.82 -10.37 7.14
C ASN A 117 -11.33 -10.20 6.77
N ALA A 118 -10.48 -9.95 7.75
CA ALA A 118 -9.09 -9.57 7.51
C ALA A 118 -8.32 -10.65 6.76
N GLN A 119 -8.46 -11.92 7.16
CA GLN A 119 -7.75 -13.03 6.54
C GLN A 119 -8.13 -13.19 5.06
N ASP A 120 -9.44 -13.19 4.75
CA ASP A 120 -9.92 -13.28 3.36
C ASP A 120 -9.40 -12.12 2.49
N LEU A 121 -9.43 -10.89 3.02
CA LEU A 121 -8.94 -9.73 2.30
C LEU A 121 -7.42 -9.76 2.08
N ILE A 122 -6.64 -10.28 3.02
CA ILE A 122 -5.20 -10.46 2.86
C ILE A 122 -4.89 -11.52 1.79
N GLU A 123 -5.60 -12.64 1.78
CA GLU A 123 -5.44 -13.66 0.74
C GLU A 123 -5.78 -13.11 -0.65
N LYS A 124 -6.85 -12.34 -0.79
CA LYS A 124 -7.19 -11.63 -2.03
C LYS A 124 -6.10 -10.62 -2.42
N ALA A 125 -5.52 -9.88 -1.46
CA ALA A 125 -4.46 -8.91 -1.74
C ALA A 125 -3.15 -9.56 -2.21
N LYS A 126 -2.91 -10.84 -1.90
CA LYS A 126 -1.76 -11.61 -2.42
C LYS A 126 -1.93 -12.01 -3.87
N ILE A 127 -3.16 -12.21 -4.32
CA ILE A 127 -3.47 -12.78 -5.64
C ILE A 127 -3.89 -11.69 -6.63
N LEU A 128 -4.70 -10.73 -6.17
CA LEU A 128 -5.31 -9.72 -7.03
C LEU A 128 -4.37 -8.54 -7.28
N THR A 129 -4.46 -7.99 -8.50
CA THR A 129 -3.86 -6.67 -8.76
C THR A 129 -4.58 -5.60 -7.93
N ARG A 130 -3.90 -4.48 -7.70
CA ARG A 130 -4.49 -3.35 -6.97
C ARG A 130 -5.83 -2.89 -7.58
N SER A 131 -5.94 -2.84 -8.91
CA SER A 131 -7.18 -2.40 -9.58
C SER A 131 -8.34 -3.37 -9.34
N HIS A 132 -8.09 -4.67 -9.41
CA HIS A 132 -9.10 -5.68 -9.08
C HIS A 132 -9.50 -5.63 -7.61
N LEU A 133 -8.56 -5.43 -6.72
CA LEU A 133 -8.85 -5.27 -5.29
C LEU A 133 -9.70 -4.03 -5.00
N GLU A 134 -9.45 -2.91 -5.69
CA GLU A 134 -10.28 -1.70 -5.59
C GLU A 134 -11.73 -1.94 -6.05
N ILE A 135 -11.94 -2.77 -7.07
CA ILE A 135 -13.28 -3.19 -7.54
C ILE A 135 -13.97 -4.06 -6.49
N GLU A 136 -13.30 -5.09 -5.98
CA GLU A 136 -13.80 -5.96 -4.90
C GLU A 136 -14.25 -5.14 -3.67
N ILE A 137 -13.42 -4.20 -3.23
CA ILE A 137 -13.75 -3.34 -2.09
C ILE A 137 -14.96 -2.44 -2.35
N LYS A 138 -15.09 -1.91 -3.57
CA LYS A 138 -16.30 -1.14 -3.95
C LYS A 138 -17.55 -2.00 -3.89
N GLN A 139 -17.47 -3.24 -4.34
CA GLN A 139 -18.59 -4.19 -4.32
C GLN A 139 -18.98 -4.54 -2.88
N LEU A 140 -18.03 -4.84 -2.01
CA LEU A 140 -18.28 -5.07 -0.58
C LEU A 140 -18.99 -3.88 0.08
N LYS A 141 -18.59 -2.65 -0.26
CA LYS A 141 -19.23 -1.43 0.27
C LYS A 141 -20.64 -1.17 -0.28
N SER A 142 -20.93 -1.60 -1.52
CA SER A 142 -22.24 -1.44 -2.14
C SER A 142 -23.23 -2.54 -1.75
N GLY A 143 -22.82 -3.52 -0.94
CA GLY A 143 -23.67 -4.67 -0.59
C GLY A 143 -23.80 -5.72 -1.69
N ILE A 144 -23.01 -5.60 -2.76
CA ILE A 144 -22.94 -6.59 -3.83
C ILE A 144 -21.95 -7.68 -3.39
N HIS A 145 -22.47 -8.85 -3.01
CA HIS A 145 -21.67 -9.89 -2.34
C HIS A 145 -20.90 -10.83 -3.27
N SER A 146 -21.05 -10.72 -4.60
CA SER A 146 -20.41 -11.68 -5.52
C SER A 146 -20.22 -11.09 -6.93
N LEU A 147 -19.09 -11.47 -7.59
CA LEU A 147 -18.89 -11.24 -9.03
C LEU A 147 -20.02 -11.90 -9.87
N LYS A 148 -20.60 -13.01 -9.38
CA LYS A 148 -21.75 -13.67 -10.02
C LYS A 148 -23.02 -12.82 -10.03
N ASP A 149 -23.16 -11.91 -9.08
CA ASP A 149 -24.32 -10.98 -9.04
C ASP A 149 -24.13 -9.85 -10.05
N LEU A 150 -22.89 -9.54 -10.44
CA LEU A 150 -22.59 -8.59 -11.51
C LEU A 150 -22.78 -9.16 -12.92
N GLU A 151 -22.52 -10.46 -13.10
CA GLU A 151 -22.73 -11.13 -14.40
C GLU A 151 -24.20 -11.27 -14.79
N LYS A 152 -25.11 -11.15 -13.81
CA LYS A 152 -26.56 -11.31 -14.00
C LYS A 152 -27.33 -10.01 -14.06
N HIS A 153 -26.71 -8.84 -13.82
CA HIS A 153 -27.42 -7.57 -13.89
C HIS A 153 -27.46 -7.06 -15.33
N GLU A 154 -28.62 -6.53 -15.74
CA GLU A 154 -28.74 -5.77 -16.98
C GLU A 154 -28.06 -4.40 -16.78
N HIS A 155 -27.21 -4.01 -17.72
CA HIS A 155 -26.51 -2.73 -17.67
C HIS A 155 -27.48 -1.59 -18.05
N GLU A 156 -27.87 -0.80 -17.07
CA GLU A 156 -28.53 0.48 -17.33
C GLU A 156 -27.47 1.58 -17.47
N TRP A 157 -27.38 2.16 -18.66
CA TRP A 157 -26.37 3.18 -18.95
C TRP A 157 -27.01 4.58 -18.82
N GLU A 158 -26.52 5.35 -17.83
CA GLU A 158 -26.85 6.77 -17.72
C GLU A 158 -25.76 7.60 -18.41
N ARG A 159 -26.15 8.50 -19.29
CA ARG A 159 -25.25 9.49 -19.88
C ARG A 159 -25.00 10.61 -18.86
N ILE A 160 -23.80 10.63 -18.27
CA ILE A 160 -23.42 11.65 -17.31
C ILE A 160 -22.64 12.76 -18.05
N ILE A 161 -23.19 13.98 -18.08
CA ILE A 161 -22.53 15.17 -18.62
C ILE A 161 -21.94 15.95 -17.44
N PHE A 162 -20.64 16.24 -17.51
CA PHE A 162 -19.96 17.12 -16.58
C PHE A 162 -19.67 18.46 -17.22
N TYR A 163 -19.89 19.53 -16.48
CA TYR A 163 -19.39 20.87 -16.83
C TYR A 163 -18.10 21.11 -16.10
N GLN A 164 -17.06 21.57 -16.79
CA GLN A 164 -15.77 21.86 -16.20
C GLN A 164 -15.44 23.33 -16.42
N CYS A 165 -15.07 24.03 -15.34
CA CYS A 165 -14.56 25.38 -15.44
C CYS A 165 -13.17 25.38 -16.11
N ILE A 166 -13.01 26.10 -17.19
CA ILE A 166 -11.75 26.18 -17.93
C ILE A 166 -10.66 26.96 -17.18
N ILE A 167 -11.04 27.77 -16.18
CA ILE A 167 -10.12 28.59 -15.39
C ILE A 167 -9.58 27.82 -14.18
N CYS A 168 -10.47 27.21 -13.36
CA CYS A 168 -10.09 26.53 -12.12
C CYS A 168 -10.14 25.01 -12.19
N GLY A 169 -10.70 24.42 -13.25
CA GLY A 169 -10.85 22.96 -13.41
C GLY A 169 -11.98 22.33 -12.59
N GLU A 170 -12.76 23.11 -11.84
CA GLU A 170 -13.89 22.59 -11.05
C GLU A 170 -14.91 21.88 -11.94
N ARG A 171 -15.42 20.75 -11.47
CA ARG A 171 -16.39 19.93 -12.20
C ARG A 171 -17.71 19.84 -11.44
N THR A 172 -18.82 20.02 -12.17
CA THR A 172 -20.18 19.86 -11.64
C THR A 172 -21.03 19.09 -12.61
N LYS A 173 -22.00 18.32 -12.07
CA LYS A 173 -23.04 17.64 -12.89
C LYS A 173 -24.21 18.57 -13.21
N ILE A 174 -24.37 19.64 -12.45
CA ILE A 174 -25.46 20.61 -12.63
C ILE A 174 -24.94 21.74 -13.51
N LYS A 175 -25.68 22.12 -14.53
CA LYS A 175 -25.34 23.24 -15.38
C LYS A 175 -25.21 24.52 -14.53
N PRO A 176 -24.05 25.17 -14.48
CA PRO A 176 -23.88 26.39 -13.68
C PRO A 176 -24.74 27.54 -14.26
N GLU A 177 -25.45 28.23 -13.38
CA GLU A 177 -26.15 29.46 -13.78
C GLU A 177 -25.14 30.59 -13.96
N GLY A 178 -25.25 31.34 -15.06
CA GLY A 178 -24.44 32.53 -15.34
C GLY A 178 -23.05 32.29 -15.97
N GLY A 179 -22.69 31.03 -16.27
CA GLY A 179 -21.45 30.70 -16.97
C GLY A 179 -21.55 30.90 -18.48
N LYS A 180 -20.51 31.50 -19.13
CA LYS A 180 -20.39 31.46 -20.60
C LYS A 180 -19.86 30.07 -20.98
N PHE A 181 -20.59 29.36 -21.85
CA PHE A 181 -20.17 28.10 -22.44
C PHE A 181 -19.41 28.41 -23.73
N VAL A 182 -18.19 27.87 -23.86
CA VAL A 182 -17.35 27.96 -25.06
C VAL A 182 -17.50 26.69 -25.88
#